data_7f4710256f15670fbb1d9ba9f8ae8965
#
_entry.id   7f4710256f15670fbb1d9ba9f8ae8965
#
_cell.length_a   1.000
_cell.length_b   1.000
_cell.length_c   1.000
_cell.angle_alpha   90.00
_cell.angle_beta   90.00
_cell.angle_gamma   90.00
#
_symmetry.space_group_name_H-M   'P 1'
#
loop_
_entity.id
_entity.type
_entity.pdbx_description
1 polymer ?
#
loop_
_entity_poly.entity_id
_entity_poly.type
_entity_poly.pdbx_seq_one_letter_code
_entity_poly.pdbx_strand_id
1 'polypeptide(L)'
;MNSIIPKILVVDDEPDLEMLIKQKFRKEIKGNVYNFVFAGNGVEALKKLNENKNIELILTDINMPEMDGLTLLSKIKELNNPLLHSVIVSAYGDIQNIRTAMNGGAFDFITKPIDFKDFEITIKKALEKLDTLKIALKSRDELNIVRKELEEARALQLSLLPKAIPQTEKIQVAVHMNTASEVGGDYYDF
;
A
#
# COMPACT_ATOMS: atom_id res chain seq x y z
N MET A 1 12.04 -16.67 2.85
CA MET A 1 10.96 -15.65 2.97
C MET A 1 9.70 -16.27 2.39
N ASN A 2 8.66 -16.50 3.19
CA ASN A 2 7.35 -16.88 2.62
C ASN A 2 6.82 -15.69 1.83
N SER A 3 7.00 -15.70 0.51
CA SER A 3 6.35 -14.72 -0.34
C SER A 3 4.84 -14.94 -0.24
N ILE A 4 4.12 -13.95 0.27
CA ILE A 4 2.66 -13.97 0.30
C ILE A 4 2.22 -13.96 -1.17
N ILE A 5 1.43 -14.98 -1.57
CA ILE A 5 0.91 -15.08 -2.93
C ILE A 5 -0.03 -13.89 -3.16
N PRO A 6 0.23 -13.03 -4.17
CA PRO A 6 -0.62 -11.89 -4.44
C PRO A 6 -2.03 -12.33 -4.80
N LYS A 7 -3.02 -11.73 -4.15
CA LYS A 7 -4.43 -12.02 -4.39
C LYS A 7 -5.03 -10.92 -5.26
N ILE A 8 -5.59 -11.33 -6.39
CA ILE A 8 -6.10 -10.48 -7.46
C ILE A 8 -7.61 -10.71 -7.57
N LEU A 9 -8.40 -9.66 -7.39
CA LEU A 9 -9.84 -9.69 -7.60
C LEU A 9 -10.16 -9.26 -9.03
N VAL A 10 -10.84 -10.12 -9.77
CA VAL A 10 -11.35 -9.82 -11.10
C VAL A 10 -12.86 -9.62 -10.99
N VAL A 11 -13.34 -8.47 -11.47
CA VAL A 11 -14.75 -8.09 -11.40
C VAL A 11 -15.27 -7.86 -12.81
N ASP A 12 -16.13 -8.77 -13.27
CA ASP A 12 -16.70 -8.73 -14.61
C ASP A 12 -18.00 -9.57 -14.58
N ASP A 13 -19.06 -9.10 -15.22
CA ASP A 13 -20.33 -9.81 -15.28
C ASP A 13 -20.37 -10.92 -16.35
N GLU A 14 -19.32 -11.02 -17.17
CA GLU A 14 -19.15 -12.06 -18.17
C GLU A 14 -18.51 -13.33 -17.55
N PRO A 15 -19.26 -14.42 -17.33
CA PRO A 15 -18.73 -15.63 -16.68
C PRO A 15 -17.62 -16.31 -17.49
N ASP A 16 -17.59 -16.09 -18.80
CA ASP A 16 -16.58 -16.65 -19.69
C ASP A 16 -15.17 -16.11 -19.40
N LEU A 17 -15.06 -14.87 -18.92
CA LEU A 17 -13.78 -14.28 -18.57
C LEU A 17 -13.09 -15.03 -17.43
N GLU A 18 -13.85 -15.47 -16.41
CA GLU A 18 -13.32 -16.31 -15.33
C GLU A 18 -12.70 -17.59 -15.85
N MET A 19 -13.40 -18.29 -16.76
CA MET A 19 -12.89 -19.54 -17.37
C MET A 19 -11.61 -19.28 -18.19
N LEU A 20 -11.61 -18.22 -18.97
CA LEU A 20 -10.45 -17.83 -19.79
C LEU A 20 -9.21 -17.51 -18.94
N ILE A 21 -9.37 -16.73 -17.88
CA ILE A 21 -8.28 -16.39 -16.95
C ILE A 21 -7.75 -17.66 -16.28
N LYS A 22 -8.62 -18.52 -15.74
CA LYS A 22 -8.21 -19.78 -15.11
C LYS A 22 -7.47 -20.70 -16.08
N GLN A 23 -7.87 -20.72 -17.34
CA GLN A 23 -7.20 -21.51 -18.38
C GLN A 23 -5.83 -20.93 -18.74
N LYS A 24 -5.75 -19.62 -18.99
CA LYS A 24 -4.53 -18.93 -19.41
C LYS A 24 -3.46 -18.91 -18.33
N PHE A 25 -3.85 -18.63 -17.09
CA PHE A 25 -2.96 -18.55 -15.94
C PHE A 25 -2.89 -19.84 -15.12
N ARG A 26 -3.24 -20.97 -15.73
CA ARG A 26 -3.25 -22.28 -15.04
C ARG A 26 -1.91 -22.66 -14.42
N LYS A 27 -0.79 -22.31 -15.08
CA LYS A 27 0.55 -22.62 -14.58
C LYS A 27 0.89 -21.75 -13.38
N GLU A 28 0.59 -20.47 -13.46
CA GLU A 28 0.83 -19.45 -12.42
C GLU A 28 -0.02 -19.73 -11.18
N ILE A 29 -1.30 -20.12 -11.37
CA ILE A 29 -2.20 -20.50 -10.28
C ILE A 29 -1.68 -21.78 -9.59
N LYS A 30 -1.33 -22.82 -10.34
CA LYS A 30 -0.78 -24.07 -9.77
C LYS A 30 0.59 -23.87 -9.12
N GLY A 31 1.40 -22.97 -9.66
CA GLY A 31 2.71 -22.58 -9.13
C GLY A 31 2.64 -21.61 -7.95
N ASN A 32 1.45 -21.24 -7.48
CA ASN A 32 1.24 -20.24 -6.43
C ASN A 32 1.88 -18.89 -6.74
N VAL A 33 1.89 -18.48 -8.02
CA VAL A 33 2.36 -17.15 -8.46
C VAL A 33 1.25 -16.13 -8.30
N TYR A 34 0.01 -16.50 -8.64
CA TYR A 34 -1.18 -15.67 -8.52
C TYR A 34 -2.33 -16.43 -7.87
N ASN A 35 -3.14 -15.72 -7.10
CA ASN A 35 -4.41 -16.20 -6.57
C ASN A 35 -5.54 -15.28 -7.06
N PHE A 36 -6.38 -15.78 -7.95
CA PHE A 36 -7.52 -15.04 -8.50
C PHE A 36 -8.80 -15.31 -7.71
N VAL A 37 -9.49 -14.21 -7.39
CA VAL A 37 -10.84 -14.20 -6.83
C VAL A 37 -11.74 -13.51 -7.84
N PHE A 38 -12.99 -13.93 -8.01
CA PHE A 38 -13.88 -13.40 -9.03
C PHE A 38 -15.16 -12.83 -8.39
N ALA A 39 -15.71 -11.78 -8.99
CA ALA A 39 -16.99 -11.17 -8.63
C ALA A 39 -17.73 -10.74 -9.89
N GLY A 40 -19.06 -10.88 -9.91
CA GLY A 40 -19.88 -10.54 -11.07
C GLY A 40 -20.34 -9.09 -11.13
N ASN A 41 -20.09 -8.28 -10.10
CA ASN A 41 -20.43 -6.86 -10.06
C ASN A 41 -19.69 -6.14 -8.90
N GLY A 42 -19.82 -4.80 -8.85
CA GLY A 42 -19.16 -3.99 -7.84
C GLY A 42 -19.64 -4.25 -6.41
N VAL A 43 -20.90 -4.64 -6.20
CA VAL A 43 -21.44 -4.95 -4.87
C VAL A 43 -20.79 -6.23 -4.32
N GLU A 44 -20.73 -7.26 -5.13
CA GLU A 44 -20.06 -8.51 -4.77
C GLU A 44 -18.55 -8.29 -4.55
N ALA A 45 -17.93 -7.44 -5.38
CA ALA A 45 -16.51 -7.07 -5.21
C ALA A 45 -16.24 -6.43 -3.85
N LEU A 46 -17.05 -5.47 -3.41
CA LEU A 46 -16.92 -4.85 -2.09
C LEU A 46 -17.08 -5.85 -0.95
N LYS A 47 -18.02 -6.80 -1.08
CA LYS A 47 -18.17 -7.89 -0.11
C LYS A 47 -16.90 -8.73 -0.02
N LYS A 48 -16.34 -9.15 -1.18
CA LYS A 48 -15.10 -9.94 -1.23
C LYS A 48 -13.89 -9.19 -0.69
N LEU A 49 -13.79 -7.89 -0.93
CA LEU A 49 -12.76 -7.03 -0.33
C LEU A 49 -12.87 -6.97 1.20
N ASN A 50 -14.08 -6.97 1.71
CA ASN A 50 -14.31 -6.95 3.15
C ASN A 50 -13.94 -8.28 3.82
N GLU A 51 -14.25 -9.39 3.17
CA GLU A 51 -13.94 -10.75 3.62
C GLU A 51 -12.44 -11.11 3.45
N ASN A 52 -11.77 -10.51 2.46
CA ASN A 52 -10.40 -10.82 2.09
C ASN A 52 -9.51 -9.57 2.12
N LYS A 53 -9.04 -9.21 3.30
CA LYS A 53 -8.19 -8.00 3.50
C LYS A 53 -6.82 -8.06 2.79
N ASN A 54 -6.43 -9.20 2.25
CA ASN A 54 -5.17 -9.42 1.54
C ASN A 54 -5.31 -9.36 0.01
N ILE A 55 -6.43 -8.86 -0.53
CA ILE A 55 -6.53 -8.50 -1.94
C ILE A 55 -5.71 -7.23 -2.17
N GLU A 56 -4.83 -7.29 -3.16
CA GLU A 56 -3.86 -6.23 -3.46
C GLU A 56 -4.15 -5.54 -4.79
N LEU A 57 -4.76 -6.27 -5.73
CA LEU A 57 -5.06 -5.76 -7.06
C LEU A 57 -6.50 -6.11 -7.43
N ILE A 58 -7.19 -5.14 -8.01
CA ILE A 58 -8.54 -5.31 -8.58
C ILE A 58 -8.45 -5.01 -10.07
N LEU A 59 -8.96 -5.93 -10.89
CA LEU A 59 -9.26 -5.66 -12.29
C LEU A 59 -10.77 -5.62 -12.43
N THR A 60 -11.33 -4.50 -12.87
CA THR A 60 -12.79 -4.34 -12.95
C THR A 60 -13.23 -3.86 -14.31
N ASP A 61 -14.24 -4.52 -14.88
CA ASP A 61 -14.97 -3.94 -15.99
C ASP A 61 -15.67 -2.64 -15.54
N ILE A 62 -15.90 -1.75 -16.47
CA ILE A 62 -16.67 -0.52 -16.24
C ILE A 62 -18.16 -0.82 -16.24
N ASN A 63 -18.63 -1.55 -17.25
CA ASN A 63 -20.06 -1.73 -17.52
C ASN A 63 -20.59 -3.01 -16.88
N MET A 64 -21.05 -2.93 -15.65
CA MET A 64 -21.59 -4.06 -14.90
C MET A 64 -22.94 -3.71 -14.27
N PRO A 65 -23.82 -4.70 -14.04
CA PRO A 65 -25.10 -4.49 -13.35
C PRO A 65 -24.88 -4.14 -11.85
N GLU A 66 -25.90 -3.60 -11.21
CA GLU A 66 -25.97 -3.22 -9.80
C GLU A 66 -24.99 -2.10 -9.40
N MET A 67 -23.71 -2.29 -9.62
CA MET A 67 -22.65 -1.30 -9.36
C MET A 67 -21.59 -1.42 -10.46
N ASP A 68 -21.43 -0.34 -11.22
CA ASP A 68 -20.43 -0.21 -12.27
C ASP A 68 -18.99 -0.05 -11.72
N GLY A 69 -17.99 -0.22 -12.61
CA GLY A 69 -16.58 -0.16 -12.22
C GLY A 69 -16.11 1.21 -11.77
N LEU A 70 -16.68 2.32 -12.26
CA LEU A 70 -16.32 3.68 -11.84
C LEU A 70 -16.83 3.96 -10.42
N THR A 71 -18.06 3.54 -10.13
CA THR A 71 -18.62 3.60 -8.78
C THR A 71 -17.83 2.74 -7.81
N LEU A 72 -17.47 1.51 -8.22
CA LEU A 72 -16.60 0.63 -7.42
C LEU A 72 -15.25 1.30 -7.14
N LEU A 73 -14.60 1.89 -8.14
CA LEU A 73 -13.33 2.61 -7.98
C LEU A 73 -13.44 3.75 -6.96
N SER A 74 -14.53 4.51 -6.99
CA SER A 74 -14.79 5.56 -5.99
C SER A 74 -14.88 4.99 -4.58
N LYS A 75 -15.58 3.86 -4.40
CA LYS A 75 -15.70 3.17 -3.11
C LYS A 75 -14.38 2.60 -2.62
N ILE A 76 -13.56 2.05 -3.51
CA ILE A 76 -12.21 1.56 -3.18
C ILE A 76 -11.33 2.73 -2.68
N LYS A 77 -11.42 3.89 -3.32
CA LYS A 77 -10.67 5.09 -2.91
C LYS A 77 -11.04 5.54 -1.49
N GLU A 78 -12.32 5.44 -1.10
CA GLU A 78 -12.79 5.75 0.26
C GLU A 78 -12.14 4.85 1.33
N LEU A 79 -11.67 3.63 0.97
CA LEU A 79 -10.99 2.73 1.90
C LEU A 79 -9.61 3.24 2.33
N ASN A 80 -9.04 4.23 1.64
CA ASN A 80 -7.72 4.81 1.91
C ASN A 80 -6.60 3.76 2.11
N ASN A 81 -6.69 2.63 1.39
CA ASN A 81 -5.68 1.57 1.45
C ASN A 81 -4.63 1.79 0.34
N PRO A 82 -3.41 2.23 0.66
CA PRO A 82 -2.37 2.48 -0.34
C PRO A 82 -1.83 1.20 -0.98
N LEU A 83 -2.11 0.03 -0.38
CA LEU A 83 -1.68 -1.28 -0.88
C LEU A 83 -2.75 -1.99 -1.72
N LEU A 84 -3.79 -1.27 -2.15
CA LEU A 84 -4.84 -1.78 -3.01
C LEU A 84 -4.86 -0.97 -4.31
N HIS A 85 -4.43 -1.56 -5.41
CA HIS A 85 -4.46 -0.94 -6.73
C HIS A 85 -5.66 -1.42 -7.53
N SER A 86 -6.16 -0.55 -8.42
CA SER A 86 -7.26 -0.87 -9.33
C SER A 86 -6.83 -0.66 -10.77
N VAL A 87 -7.12 -1.63 -11.61
CA VAL A 87 -6.98 -1.58 -13.07
C VAL A 87 -8.37 -1.67 -13.67
N ILE A 88 -8.64 -0.81 -14.63
CA ILE A 88 -9.93 -0.79 -15.33
C ILE A 88 -9.84 -1.63 -16.59
N VAL A 89 -10.85 -2.44 -16.83
CA VAL A 89 -11.07 -3.12 -18.12
C VAL A 89 -12.18 -2.38 -18.85
N SER A 90 -11.96 -1.94 -20.08
CA SER A 90 -12.89 -1.09 -20.81
C SER A 90 -13.03 -1.49 -22.27
N ALA A 91 -14.19 -1.25 -22.86
CA ALA A 91 -14.39 -1.46 -24.28
C ALA A 91 -13.52 -0.52 -25.13
N TYR A 92 -13.14 -0.97 -26.30
CA TYR A 92 -12.42 -0.13 -27.27
C TYR A 92 -13.20 1.15 -27.61
N GLY A 93 -12.53 2.29 -27.51
CA GLY A 93 -13.14 3.61 -27.80
C GLY A 93 -13.77 4.31 -26.59
N ASP A 94 -13.82 3.71 -25.41
CA ASP A 94 -14.41 4.31 -24.21
C ASP A 94 -13.45 5.28 -23.47
N ILE A 95 -12.88 6.20 -24.24
CA ILE A 95 -11.82 7.14 -23.77
C ILE A 95 -12.30 7.99 -22.60
N GLN A 96 -13.59 8.38 -22.56
CA GLN A 96 -14.15 9.25 -21.51
C GLN A 96 -14.15 8.53 -20.14
N ASN A 97 -14.60 7.28 -20.11
CA ASN A 97 -14.65 6.48 -18.89
C ASN A 97 -13.24 6.10 -18.43
N ILE A 98 -12.33 5.76 -19.38
CA ILE A 98 -10.92 5.53 -19.07
C ILE A 98 -10.30 6.77 -18.41
N ARG A 99 -10.52 7.97 -18.99
CA ARG A 99 -10.02 9.23 -18.40
C ARG A 99 -10.59 9.48 -17.00
N THR A 100 -11.88 9.22 -16.82
CA THR A 100 -12.55 9.36 -15.52
C THR A 100 -11.95 8.41 -14.50
N ALA A 101 -11.70 7.16 -14.86
CA ALA A 101 -11.10 6.16 -14.01
C ALA A 101 -9.66 6.55 -13.62
N MET A 102 -8.84 6.97 -14.57
CA MET A 102 -7.45 7.39 -14.30
C MET A 102 -7.40 8.60 -13.37
N ASN A 103 -8.27 9.60 -13.58
CA ASN A 103 -8.41 10.76 -12.68
C ASN A 103 -8.96 10.33 -11.30
N GLY A 104 -9.77 9.28 -11.27
CA GLY A 104 -10.29 8.65 -10.05
C GLY A 104 -9.26 7.93 -9.21
N GLY A 105 -8.09 7.63 -9.79
CA GLY A 105 -6.97 6.97 -9.12
C GLY A 105 -6.76 5.51 -9.54
N ALA A 106 -7.33 5.07 -10.68
CA ALA A 106 -6.96 3.80 -11.28
C ALA A 106 -5.46 3.78 -11.58
N PHE A 107 -4.83 2.64 -11.35
CA PHE A 107 -3.40 2.45 -11.61
C PHE A 107 -3.10 2.38 -13.10
N ASP A 108 -3.93 1.64 -13.86
CA ASP A 108 -3.78 1.42 -15.30
C ASP A 108 -5.13 1.00 -15.88
N PHE A 109 -5.18 0.77 -17.18
CA PHE A 109 -6.37 0.24 -17.86
C PHE A 109 -5.97 -0.81 -18.90
N ILE A 110 -6.94 -1.66 -19.26
CA ILE A 110 -6.85 -2.71 -20.30
C ILE A 110 -8.04 -2.54 -21.23
N THR A 111 -7.85 -2.67 -22.53
CA THR A 111 -8.93 -2.59 -23.51
C THR A 111 -9.48 -3.96 -23.87
N LYS A 112 -10.81 -4.07 -24.00
CA LYS A 112 -11.47 -5.24 -24.60
C LYS A 112 -11.41 -5.15 -26.14
N PRO A 113 -11.17 -6.25 -26.90
CA PRO A 113 -10.96 -7.60 -26.41
C PRO A 113 -9.62 -7.76 -25.66
N ILE A 114 -9.64 -8.51 -24.57
CA ILE A 114 -8.47 -8.64 -23.67
C ILE A 114 -7.34 -9.39 -24.41
N ASP A 115 -6.20 -8.69 -24.61
CA ASP A 115 -4.94 -9.37 -24.91
C ASP A 115 -4.31 -9.87 -23.60
N PHE A 116 -4.21 -11.19 -23.44
CA PHE A 116 -3.67 -11.79 -22.24
C PHE A 116 -2.18 -11.49 -21.99
N LYS A 117 -1.42 -11.07 -23.01
CA LYS A 117 -0.05 -10.60 -22.81
C LYS A 117 -0.05 -9.23 -22.14
N ASP A 118 -0.89 -8.32 -22.62
CA ASP A 118 -1.06 -7.00 -22.04
C ASP A 118 -1.64 -7.09 -20.62
N PHE A 119 -2.62 -7.97 -20.43
CA PHE A 119 -3.18 -8.31 -19.11
C PHE A 119 -2.10 -8.76 -18.11
N GLU A 120 -1.22 -9.67 -18.51
CA GLU A 120 -0.11 -10.15 -17.66
C GLU A 120 0.90 -9.04 -17.37
N ILE A 121 1.26 -8.23 -18.37
CA ILE A 121 2.18 -7.09 -18.20
C ILE A 121 1.63 -6.09 -17.20
N THR A 122 0.35 -5.75 -17.32
CA THR A 122 -0.33 -4.79 -16.42
C THR A 122 -0.39 -5.31 -14.98
N ILE A 123 -0.72 -6.61 -14.79
CA ILE A 123 -0.67 -7.24 -13.46
C ILE A 123 0.73 -7.15 -12.86
N LYS A 124 1.77 -7.53 -13.62
CA LYS A 124 3.16 -7.50 -13.15
C LYS A 124 3.57 -6.10 -12.73
N LYS A 125 3.32 -5.09 -13.56
CA LYS A 125 3.61 -3.69 -13.25
C LYS A 125 2.90 -3.23 -11.97
N ALA A 126 1.62 -3.57 -11.80
CA ALA A 126 0.86 -3.18 -10.64
C ALA A 126 1.42 -3.82 -9.35
N LEU A 127 1.74 -5.12 -9.40
CA LEU A 127 2.31 -5.85 -8.26
C LEU A 127 3.72 -5.38 -7.91
N GLU A 128 4.60 -5.13 -8.89
CA GLU A 128 5.94 -4.57 -8.69
C GLU A 128 5.88 -3.19 -8.01
N LYS A 129 4.92 -2.36 -8.41
CA LYS A 129 4.70 -1.05 -7.78
C LYS A 129 4.23 -1.19 -6.33
N LEU A 130 3.34 -2.14 -6.07
CA LEU A 130 2.86 -2.45 -4.71
C LEU A 130 3.99 -2.97 -3.83
N ASP A 131 4.84 -3.85 -4.33
CA ASP A 131 5.98 -4.37 -3.57
C ASP A 131 6.99 -3.26 -3.23
N THR A 132 7.26 -2.37 -4.18
CA THR A 132 8.09 -1.16 -3.93
C THR A 132 7.49 -0.31 -2.81
N LEU A 133 6.17 -0.10 -2.83
CA LEU A 133 5.47 0.68 -1.81
C LEU A 133 5.48 -0.02 -0.45
N LYS A 134 5.27 -1.34 -0.40
CA LYS A 134 5.37 -2.13 0.85
C LYS A 134 6.74 -1.99 1.49
N ILE A 135 7.82 -2.10 0.70
CA ILE A 135 9.20 -1.93 1.18
C ILE A 135 9.39 -0.52 1.75
N ALA A 136 8.95 0.52 1.02
CA ALA A 136 9.07 1.90 1.48
C ALA A 136 8.31 2.18 2.78
N LEU A 137 7.08 1.65 2.91
CA LEU A 137 6.27 1.78 4.12
C LEU A 137 6.95 1.08 5.31
N LYS A 138 7.45 -0.14 5.11
CA LYS A 138 8.16 -0.89 6.14
C LYS A 138 9.40 -0.15 6.63
N SER A 139 10.24 0.33 5.70
CA SER A 139 11.45 1.09 6.05
C SER A 139 11.13 2.38 6.82
N ARG A 140 10.04 3.08 6.44
CA ARG A 140 9.58 4.26 7.17
C ARG A 140 9.17 3.92 8.60
N ASP A 141 8.43 2.83 8.78
CA ASP A 141 7.96 2.41 10.10
C ASP A 141 9.14 1.98 11.00
N GLU A 142 10.14 1.26 10.45
CA GLU A 142 11.38 0.92 11.14
C GLU A 142 12.15 2.18 11.57
N LEU A 143 12.29 3.18 10.70
CA LEU A 143 12.92 4.46 11.03
C LEU A 143 12.18 5.21 12.14
N ASN A 144 10.85 5.20 12.13
CA ASN A 144 10.04 5.84 13.17
C ASN A 144 10.23 5.17 14.54
N ILE A 145 10.36 3.85 14.58
CA ILE A 145 10.65 3.10 15.81
C ILE A 145 12.01 3.52 16.37
N VAL A 146 13.07 3.47 15.55
CA VAL A 146 14.43 3.86 15.96
C VAL A 146 14.47 5.30 16.45
N ARG A 147 13.81 6.22 15.76
CA ARG A 147 13.73 7.62 16.16
C ARG A 147 13.09 7.77 17.54
N LYS A 148 11.99 7.06 17.80
CA LYS A 148 11.32 7.10 19.09
C LYS A 148 12.20 6.56 20.20
N GLU A 149 12.93 5.45 19.96
CA GLU A 149 13.89 4.91 20.94
C GLU A 149 15.00 5.91 21.27
N LEU A 150 15.53 6.61 20.26
CA LEU A 150 16.54 7.65 20.46
C LEU A 150 15.98 8.85 21.25
N GLU A 151 14.77 9.30 20.98
CA GLU A 151 14.10 10.36 21.73
C GLU A 151 13.90 9.98 23.21
N GLU A 152 13.50 8.73 23.49
CA GLU A 152 13.36 8.19 24.84
C GLU A 152 14.71 8.11 25.57
N ALA A 153 15.75 7.62 24.89
CA ALA A 153 17.13 7.56 25.44
C ALA A 153 17.66 8.96 25.77
N ARG A 154 17.42 9.95 24.90
CA ARG A 154 17.76 11.36 25.14
C ARG A 154 17.05 11.92 26.37
N ALA A 155 15.74 11.67 26.48
CA ALA A 155 14.97 12.13 27.64
C ALA A 155 15.49 11.54 28.95
N LEU A 156 15.85 10.24 28.94
CA LEU A 156 16.47 9.58 30.08
C LEU A 156 17.82 10.21 30.42
N GLN A 157 18.70 10.40 29.45
CA GLN A 157 20.02 11.03 29.65
C GLN A 157 19.88 12.42 30.28
N LEU A 158 19.01 13.25 29.74
CA LEU A 158 18.76 14.60 30.27
C LEU A 158 18.19 14.56 31.70
N SER A 159 17.43 13.53 32.06
CA SER A 159 16.88 13.37 33.39
C SER A 159 17.93 13.04 34.47
N LEU A 160 19.07 12.49 34.03
CA LEU A 160 20.21 12.14 34.89
C LEU A 160 21.11 13.31 35.19
N LEU A 161 21.01 14.40 34.42
CA LEU A 161 21.82 15.60 34.64
C LEU A 161 21.31 16.37 35.88
N PRO A 162 22.23 17.05 36.60
CA PRO A 162 21.88 17.90 37.76
C PRO A 162 20.80 18.91 37.42
N LYS A 163 19.73 18.96 38.20
CA LYS A 163 18.58 19.86 37.99
C LYS A 163 18.86 21.29 38.53
N ALA A 164 19.89 21.45 39.34
CA ALA A 164 20.24 22.71 39.92
C ALA A 164 21.75 22.93 39.83
N ILE A 165 22.17 24.16 39.48
CA ILE A 165 23.56 24.57 39.52
C ILE A 165 23.89 25.02 40.94
N PRO A 166 24.99 24.52 41.57
CA PRO A 166 25.36 24.96 42.90
C PRO A 166 25.66 26.46 42.93
N GLN A 167 25.05 27.16 43.89
CA GLN A 167 25.35 28.56 44.13
C GLN A 167 26.39 28.67 45.27
N THR A 168 27.50 29.28 44.98
CA THR A 168 28.56 29.57 45.98
C THR A 168 28.87 31.04 46.03
N GLU A 169 29.33 31.54 47.17
CA GLU A 169 29.70 32.96 47.33
C GLU A 169 30.91 33.40 46.52
N LYS A 170 31.75 32.42 46.09
CA LYS A 170 33.05 32.69 45.47
C LYS A 170 33.17 32.26 44.01
N ILE A 171 32.24 31.41 43.52
CA ILE A 171 32.33 30.82 42.18
C ILE A 171 30.95 30.88 41.53
N GLN A 172 30.92 31.42 40.33
CA GLN A 172 29.74 31.30 39.46
C GLN A 172 29.97 30.15 38.47
N VAL A 173 29.03 29.22 38.44
CA VAL A 173 29.05 28.10 37.53
C VAL A 173 27.98 28.28 36.46
N ALA A 174 28.35 28.10 35.20
CA ALA A 174 27.43 28.04 34.07
C ALA A 174 27.68 26.74 33.29
N VAL A 175 26.61 26.09 32.88
CA VAL A 175 26.68 24.83 32.11
C VAL A 175 25.94 24.99 30.80
N HIS A 176 26.60 24.59 29.72
CA HIS A 176 26.00 24.50 28.40
C HIS A 176 26.32 23.11 27.81
N MET A 177 25.29 22.41 27.39
CA MET A 177 25.41 21.10 26.75
C MET A 177 24.74 21.13 25.37
N ASN A 178 25.52 20.83 24.35
CA ASN A 178 25.02 20.71 22.98
C ASN A 178 25.45 19.33 22.40
N THR A 179 24.51 18.46 22.20
CA THR A 179 24.80 17.12 21.65
C THR A 179 24.96 17.18 20.14
N ALA A 180 25.97 16.52 19.59
CA ALA A 180 26.20 16.44 18.14
C ALA A 180 25.19 15.52 17.42
N SER A 181 24.50 14.66 18.15
CA SER A 181 23.45 13.74 17.66
C SER A 181 22.28 13.71 18.65
N GLU A 182 21.31 12.84 18.40
CA GLU A 182 20.12 12.70 19.24
C GLU A 182 20.44 12.34 20.70
N VAL A 183 21.50 11.53 20.92
CA VAL A 183 22.02 11.15 22.25
C VAL A 183 23.48 11.54 22.34
N GLY A 184 23.86 12.29 23.39
CA GLY A 184 25.26 12.69 23.63
C GLY A 184 26.02 11.63 24.45
N GLY A 185 27.37 11.64 24.32
CA GLY A 185 28.27 10.85 25.18
C GLY A 185 28.68 11.58 26.45
N ASP A 186 28.44 12.87 26.55
CA ASP A 186 28.91 13.71 27.63
C ASP A 186 27.96 13.67 28.83
N TYR A 187 28.55 13.75 30.01
CA TYR A 187 27.85 13.84 31.29
C TYR A 187 28.59 14.86 32.17
N TYR A 188 27.85 15.60 32.97
CA TYR A 188 28.43 16.46 34.00
C TYR A 188 27.69 16.30 35.33
N ASP A 189 28.43 16.50 36.41
CA ASP A 189 27.93 16.53 37.78
C ASP A 189 28.68 17.58 38.59
N PHE A 190 28.21 17.89 39.82
CA PHE A 190 28.79 18.91 40.69
C PHE A 190 29.15 18.34 42.06
#